data_42840d69f7b33d147b91e0038585d63c
#
_entry.id   42840d69f7b33d147b91e0038585d63c
#
_cell.length_a   1.000
_cell.length_b   1.000
_cell.length_c   1.000
_cell.angle_alpha   90.00
_cell.angle_beta   90.00
_cell.angle_gamma   90.00
#
_symmetry.space_group_name_H-M   'P 1'
#
loop_
_entity.id
_entity.type
_entity.pdbx_description
1 polymer ?
#
loop_
_entity_poly.entity_id
_entity_poly.type
_entity_poly.pdbx_seq_one_letter_code
_entity_poly.pdbx_strand_id
1 'polypeptide(L)'
;MQADASEQQPAAEKATEAPGKTLLLEAALRLTSTSRSLSNLGLRELAREAGLNPNTFYRHFKDVDDLGLTVIRQISAQLRQPLRDLRREAAERAVQSPSKSVALLFGIDLDRGRRVCHETVQLFFDFVAQNPEAFIIGVRELHGASAVLRAALQEVMDEFGADMAEDIIAFKLLPDMVNPAVVRQVSNLISRNLFQLSLDYIGQPEWQAAIRALAEEQIVMLFTGASVLQGLGQLKLPVDDL
;
A
#
# COMPACT_ATOMS: atom_id res chain seq x y z
N MET A 1 51.55 -10.95 -25.32
CA MET A 1 51.04 -11.84 -24.27
C MET A 1 50.43 -10.92 -23.21
N GLN A 2 49.17 -10.56 -23.42
CA GLN A 2 48.40 -9.73 -22.50
C GLN A 2 47.27 -10.62 -21.96
N ALA A 3 47.23 -10.80 -20.66
CA ALA A 3 46.20 -11.54 -19.96
C ALA A 3 44.99 -10.63 -19.73
N ASP A 4 43.87 -11.05 -20.27
CA ASP A 4 42.55 -10.47 -20.11
C ASP A 4 42.00 -10.90 -18.73
N ALA A 5 41.89 -9.95 -17.82
CA ALA A 5 41.28 -10.16 -16.55
C ALA A 5 39.79 -9.69 -16.61
N SER A 6 38.92 -10.63 -16.98
CA SER A 6 37.48 -10.44 -16.89
C SER A 6 37.06 -10.38 -15.42
N GLU A 7 36.75 -9.19 -14.92
CA GLU A 7 36.07 -8.96 -13.65
C GLU A 7 34.64 -9.50 -13.73
N GLN A 8 34.41 -10.64 -13.08
CA GLN A 8 33.06 -11.12 -12.77
C GLN A 8 32.50 -10.32 -11.61
N GLN A 9 31.50 -9.47 -11.89
CA GLN A 9 30.63 -8.89 -10.88
C GLN A 9 29.87 -10.01 -10.17
N PRO A 10 29.86 -10.04 -8.82
CA PRO A 10 29.02 -11.00 -8.10
C PRO A 10 27.56 -10.62 -8.28
N ALA A 11 26.78 -11.52 -8.85
CA ALA A 11 25.31 -11.46 -8.85
C ALA A 11 24.82 -11.35 -7.40
N ALA A 12 23.98 -10.36 -7.15
CA ALA A 12 23.32 -10.18 -5.85
C ALA A 12 22.54 -11.45 -5.51
N GLU A 13 23.08 -12.22 -4.60
CA GLU A 13 22.46 -13.41 -4.01
C GLU A 13 21.18 -12.95 -3.28
N LYS A 14 20.02 -13.27 -3.85
CA LYS A 14 18.73 -13.17 -3.12
C LYS A 14 18.87 -14.08 -1.91
N ALA A 15 19.00 -13.51 -0.74
CA ALA A 15 19.03 -14.24 0.52
C ALA A 15 17.75 -15.08 0.61
N THR A 16 17.85 -16.39 0.37
CA THR A 16 16.76 -17.34 0.50
C THR A 16 16.38 -17.38 1.98
N GLU A 17 15.20 -16.90 2.35
CA GLU A 17 14.72 -16.97 3.73
C GLU A 17 14.78 -18.41 4.25
N ALA A 18 15.18 -18.57 5.51
CA ALA A 18 15.28 -19.90 6.12
C ALA A 18 13.89 -20.59 6.08
N PRO A 19 13.80 -21.84 5.56
CA PRO A 19 12.51 -22.53 5.36
C PRO A 19 11.58 -22.50 6.58
N GLY A 20 12.14 -22.58 7.78
CA GLY A 20 11.38 -22.53 9.03
C GLY A 20 10.73 -21.16 9.30
N LYS A 21 11.35 -20.07 8.86
CA LYS A 21 10.79 -18.72 8.97
C LYS A 21 9.55 -18.57 8.10
N THR A 22 9.64 -18.98 6.85
CA THR A 22 8.52 -18.94 5.88
C THR A 22 7.33 -19.76 6.39
N LEU A 23 7.56 -20.98 6.86
CA LEU A 23 6.50 -21.83 7.42
C LEU A 23 5.79 -21.19 8.62
N LEU A 24 6.51 -20.48 9.49
CA LEU A 24 5.91 -19.77 10.62
C LEU A 24 5.07 -18.58 10.17
N LEU A 25 5.51 -17.83 9.17
CA LEU A 25 4.76 -16.71 8.60
C LEU A 25 3.46 -17.19 7.93
N GLU A 26 3.53 -18.23 7.12
CA GLU A 26 2.34 -18.86 6.49
C GLU A 26 1.37 -19.41 7.53
N ALA A 27 1.87 -20.07 8.57
CA ALA A 27 1.03 -20.58 9.66
C ALA A 27 0.32 -19.44 10.41
N ALA A 28 1.01 -18.32 10.66
CA ALA A 28 0.41 -17.15 11.27
C ALA A 28 -0.72 -16.57 10.40
N LEU A 29 -0.50 -16.43 9.10
CA LEU A 29 -1.53 -15.96 8.17
C LEU A 29 -2.76 -16.88 8.20
N ARG A 30 -2.57 -18.20 8.11
CA ARG A 30 -3.69 -19.18 8.17
C ARG A 30 -4.47 -19.10 9.48
N LEU A 31 -3.79 -19.06 10.64
CA LEU A 31 -4.44 -19.05 11.95
C LEU A 31 -5.20 -17.76 12.25
N THR A 32 -4.77 -16.63 11.66
CA THR A 32 -5.37 -15.33 11.92
C THR A 32 -6.38 -14.89 10.86
N SER A 33 -6.43 -15.56 9.70
CA SER A 33 -7.35 -15.20 8.61
C SER A 33 -8.84 -15.29 9.00
N THR A 34 -9.20 -16.20 9.91
CA THR A 34 -10.61 -16.48 10.22
C THR A 34 -11.22 -15.57 11.28
N SER A 35 -10.57 -15.36 12.44
CA SER A 35 -11.18 -14.56 13.53
C SER A 35 -10.22 -14.11 14.63
N ARG A 36 -8.95 -14.48 14.59
CA ARG A 36 -8.02 -14.28 15.70
C ARG A 36 -7.02 -13.15 15.39
N SER A 37 -6.74 -12.32 16.39
CA SER A 37 -5.63 -11.37 16.36
C SER A 37 -4.30 -12.11 16.47
N LEU A 38 -3.25 -11.56 15.83
CA LEU A 38 -1.87 -12.05 15.97
C LEU A 38 -1.45 -12.11 17.45
N SER A 39 -1.79 -11.08 18.22
CA SER A 39 -1.47 -11.00 19.66
C SER A 39 -2.09 -12.13 20.50
N ASN A 40 -3.10 -12.82 19.99
CA ASN A 40 -3.77 -13.95 20.66
C ASN A 40 -3.25 -15.32 20.22
N LEU A 41 -2.24 -15.37 19.37
CA LEU A 41 -1.63 -16.63 18.94
C LEU A 41 -0.71 -17.20 20.01
N GLY A 42 -0.94 -18.48 20.36
CA GLY A 42 -0.02 -19.22 21.19
C GLY A 42 1.20 -19.70 20.38
N LEU A 43 2.42 -19.46 20.87
CA LEU A 43 3.65 -19.89 20.19
C LEU A 43 3.69 -21.39 19.89
N ARG A 44 3.16 -22.23 20.81
CA ARG A 44 3.07 -23.69 20.62
C ARG A 44 2.07 -24.06 19.53
N GLU A 45 0.98 -23.36 19.44
CA GLU A 45 -0.05 -23.51 18.40
C GLU A 45 0.52 -23.15 17.03
N LEU A 46 1.20 -22.01 16.94
CA LEU A 46 1.83 -21.52 15.72
C LEU A 46 2.89 -22.50 15.21
N ALA A 47 3.79 -22.97 16.09
CA ALA A 47 4.81 -23.92 15.71
C ALA A 47 4.20 -25.26 15.24
N ARG A 48 3.16 -25.74 15.92
CA ARG A 48 2.44 -26.97 15.52
C ARG A 48 1.78 -26.80 14.15
N GLU A 49 1.12 -25.68 13.89
CA GLU A 49 0.52 -25.37 12.59
C GLU A 49 1.57 -25.30 11.47
N ALA A 50 2.76 -24.78 11.79
CA ALA A 50 3.90 -24.76 10.89
C ALA A 50 4.60 -26.12 10.70
N GLY A 51 4.20 -27.16 11.44
CA GLY A 51 4.87 -28.46 11.44
C GLY A 51 6.27 -28.44 12.08
N LEU A 52 6.52 -27.48 12.98
CA LEU A 52 7.83 -27.24 13.59
C LEU A 52 7.82 -27.48 15.09
N ASN A 53 9.03 -27.75 15.64
CA ASN A 53 9.21 -27.75 17.09
C ASN A 53 9.03 -26.31 17.64
N PRO A 54 8.35 -26.12 18.79
CA PRO A 54 8.18 -24.80 19.41
C PRO A 54 9.49 -24.01 19.62
N ASN A 55 10.60 -24.69 19.91
CA ASN A 55 11.89 -24.05 20.05
C ASN A 55 12.43 -23.44 18.74
N THR A 56 11.91 -23.88 17.58
CA THR A 56 12.29 -23.33 16.28
C THR A 56 11.78 -21.90 16.11
N PHE A 57 10.66 -21.53 16.74
CA PHE A 57 10.15 -20.17 16.73
C PHE A 57 11.19 -19.17 17.17
N TYR A 58 11.80 -19.39 18.32
CA TYR A 58 12.79 -18.49 18.92
C TYR A 58 14.13 -18.37 18.17
N ARG A 59 14.35 -19.23 17.16
CA ARG A 59 15.47 -19.07 16.23
C ARG A 59 15.23 -18.03 15.16
N HIS A 60 13.95 -17.70 14.89
CA HIS A 60 13.53 -16.83 13.79
C HIS A 60 12.87 -15.54 14.28
N PHE A 61 12.16 -15.57 15.40
CA PHE A 61 11.40 -14.46 15.93
C PHE A 61 11.58 -14.36 17.46
N LYS A 62 11.67 -13.13 17.93
CA LYS A 62 11.78 -12.84 19.36
C LYS A 62 10.46 -13.11 20.09
N ASP A 63 9.36 -12.67 19.49
CA ASP A 63 8.00 -12.79 19.99
C ASP A 63 7.00 -12.72 18.80
N VAL A 64 5.71 -12.75 19.11
CA VAL A 64 4.64 -12.68 18.09
C VAL A 64 4.58 -11.31 17.42
N ASP A 65 4.92 -10.24 18.13
CA ASP A 65 4.99 -8.90 17.53
C ASP A 65 6.10 -8.82 16.47
N ASP A 66 7.27 -9.40 16.71
CA ASP A 66 8.37 -9.47 15.74
C ASP A 66 7.98 -10.26 14.48
N LEU A 67 7.25 -11.37 14.65
CA LEU A 67 6.65 -12.10 13.54
C LEU A 67 5.64 -11.21 12.78
N GLY A 68 4.73 -10.54 13.48
CA GLY A 68 3.74 -9.64 12.90
C GLY A 68 4.37 -8.49 12.12
N LEU A 69 5.41 -7.85 12.67
CA LEU A 69 6.19 -6.82 11.98
C LEU A 69 6.82 -7.36 10.68
N THR A 70 7.30 -8.60 10.70
CA THR A 70 7.87 -9.23 9.50
C THR A 70 6.80 -9.42 8.43
N VAL A 71 5.60 -9.89 8.78
CA VAL A 71 4.46 -10.04 7.85
C VAL A 71 4.10 -8.67 7.25
N ILE A 72 3.91 -7.65 8.09
CA ILE A 72 3.54 -6.30 7.64
C ILE A 72 4.56 -5.75 6.65
N ARG A 73 5.86 -5.85 6.96
CA ARG A 73 6.93 -5.36 6.08
C ARG A 73 7.02 -6.10 4.75
N GLN A 74 6.86 -7.42 4.76
CA GLN A 74 6.89 -8.22 3.52
C GLN A 74 5.74 -7.86 2.59
N ILE A 75 4.51 -7.78 3.10
CA ILE A 75 3.33 -7.43 2.30
C ILE A 75 3.43 -5.99 1.79
N SER A 76 3.83 -5.05 2.63
CA SER A 76 4.05 -3.67 2.21
C SER A 76 5.08 -3.57 1.08
N ALA A 77 6.23 -4.23 1.20
CA ALA A 77 7.27 -4.23 0.18
C ALA A 77 6.81 -4.82 -1.16
N GLN A 78 5.97 -5.86 -1.15
CA GLN A 78 5.44 -6.48 -2.35
C GLN A 78 4.47 -5.58 -3.14
N LEU A 79 3.75 -4.68 -2.46
CA LEU A 79 2.78 -3.79 -3.12
C LEU A 79 3.37 -2.42 -3.46
N ARG A 80 4.23 -1.88 -2.60
CA ARG A 80 4.68 -0.47 -2.67
C ARG A 80 5.36 -0.14 -4.00
N GLN A 81 6.37 -0.91 -4.40
CA GLN A 81 7.11 -0.66 -5.62
C GLN A 81 6.26 -0.86 -6.89
N PRO A 82 5.50 -1.96 -7.05
CA PRO A 82 4.58 -2.12 -8.17
C PRO A 82 3.58 -0.98 -8.35
N LEU A 83 3.03 -0.42 -7.26
CA LEU A 83 2.13 0.73 -7.34
C LEU A 83 2.84 1.99 -7.86
N ARG A 84 4.07 2.26 -7.42
CA ARG A 84 4.87 3.40 -7.90
C ARG A 84 5.21 3.26 -9.38
N ASP A 85 5.66 2.07 -9.79
CA ASP A 85 6.01 1.78 -11.18
C ASP A 85 4.79 1.92 -12.10
N LEU A 86 3.63 1.40 -11.70
CA LEU A 86 2.40 1.52 -12.45
C LEU A 86 1.93 2.98 -12.61
N ARG A 87 1.97 3.77 -11.50
CA ARG A 87 1.59 5.18 -11.58
C ARG A 87 2.47 5.96 -12.55
N ARG A 88 3.78 5.68 -12.55
CA ARG A 88 4.72 6.28 -13.51
C ARG A 88 4.36 5.91 -14.93
N GLU A 89 4.19 4.63 -15.23
CA GLU A 89 3.85 4.14 -16.57
C GLU A 89 2.49 4.68 -17.05
N ALA A 90 1.48 4.72 -16.17
CA ALA A 90 0.17 5.26 -16.48
C ALA A 90 0.24 6.77 -16.79
N ALA A 91 1.04 7.52 -16.01
CA ALA A 91 1.26 8.95 -16.25
C ALA A 91 1.96 9.22 -17.58
N GLU A 92 2.98 8.41 -17.94
CA GLU A 92 3.70 8.49 -19.23
C GLU A 92 2.78 8.16 -20.41
N ARG A 93 1.99 7.07 -20.34
CA ARG A 93 1.00 6.72 -21.37
C ARG A 93 -0.05 7.81 -21.56
N ALA A 94 -0.49 8.42 -20.47
CA ALA A 94 -1.48 9.50 -20.52
C ALA A 94 -0.97 10.78 -21.21
N VAL A 95 0.34 11.04 -21.19
CA VAL A 95 0.97 12.13 -21.97
C VAL A 95 0.97 11.85 -23.46
N GLN A 96 1.20 10.59 -23.85
CA GLN A 96 1.27 10.18 -25.26
C GLN A 96 -0.10 10.13 -25.95
N SER A 97 -1.18 10.09 -25.19
CA SER A 97 -2.55 10.06 -25.69
C SER A 97 -3.31 11.32 -25.22
N PRO A 98 -3.07 12.47 -25.86
CA PRO A 98 -3.72 13.71 -25.45
C PRO A 98 -5.25 13.56 -25.61
N SER A 99 -5.96 14.00 -24.57
CA SER A 99 -7.41 14.08 -24.58
C SER A 99 -7.90 14.96 -25.72
N LYS A 100 -8.94 14.55 -26.44
CA LYS A 100 -9.53 15.32 -27.55
C LYS A 100 -10.25 16.59 -27.10
N SER A 101 -10.47 16.75 -25.81
CA SER A 101 -11.04 17.97 -25.22
C SER A 101 -10.47 18.14 -23.81
N VAL A 102 -9.49 18.99 -23.67
CA VAL A 102 -8.93 19.33 -22.35
C VAL A 102 -9.87 20.32 -21.68
N ALA A 103 -10.86 19.80 -20.97
CA ALA A 103 -11.59 20.62 -19.99
C ALA A 103 -10.67 20.81 -18.77
N LEU A 104 -9.82 21.86 -18.81
CA LEU A 104 -9.02 22.26 -17.65
C LEU A 104 -9.93 22.94 -16.63
N LEU A 105 -10.37 22.19 -15.64
CA LEU A 105 -11.03 22.78 -14.47
C LEU A 105 -9.96 23.28 -13.51
N PHE A 106 -9.81 24.59 -13.37
CA PHE A 106 -8.74 25.21 -12.55
C PHE A 106 -7.33 24.71 -12.87
N GLY A 107 -7.05 24.39 -14.14
CA GLY A 107 -5.74 23.85 -14.55
C GLY A 107 -5.55 22.33 -14.34
N ILE A 108 -6.58 21.62 -13.88
CA ILE A 108 -6.54 20.16 -13.67
C ILE A 108 -6.93 19.43 -14.95
N ASP A 109 -6.06 18.56 -15.46
CA ASP A 109 -6.41 17.58 -16.50
C ASP A 109 -7.10 16.37 -15.86
N LEU A 110 -8.44 16.46 -15.74
CA LEU A 110 -9.24 15.43 -15.10
C LEU A 110 -9.16 14.08 -15.84
N ASP A 111 -9.07 14.09 -17.17
CA ASP A 111 -9.02 12.85 -17.94
C ASP A 111 -7.72 12.09 -17.70
N ARG A 112 -6.60 12.83 -17.62
CA ARG A 112 -5.30 12.26 -17.28
C ARG A 112 -5.29 11.72 -15.85
N GLY A 113 -5.77 12.51 -14.90
CA GLY A 113 -5.88 12.11 -13.50
C GLY A 113 -6.74 10.86 -13.33
N ARG A 114 -7.88 10.77 -14.00
CA ARG A 114 -8.79 9.62 -13.96
C ARG A 114 -8.13 8.35 -14.53
N ARG A 115 -7.39 8.43 -15.63
CA ARG A 115 -6.70 7.27 -16.18
C ARG A 115 -5.65 6.70 -15.22
N VAL A 116 -4.80 7.55 -14.64
CA VAL A 116 -3.81 7.13 -13.66
C VAL A 116 -4.47 6.56 -12.40
N CYS A 117 -5.55 7.21 -11.93
CA CYS A 117 -6.34 6.75 -10.80
C CYS A 117 -6.93 5.36 -11.06
N HIS A 118 -7.58 5.16 -12.20
CA HIS A 118 -8.17 3.89 -12.59
C HIS A 118 -7.15 2.76 -12.55
N GLU A 119 -6.02 2.88 -13.26
CA GLU A 119 -4.99 1.83 -13.29
C GLU A 119 -4.41 1.54 -11.90
N THR A 120 -4.20 2.59 -11.08
CA THR A 120 -3.69 2.45 -9.71
C THR A 120 -4.68 1.70 -8.80
N VAL A 121 -5.97 2.03 -8.89
CA VAL A 121 -7.04 1.39 -8.11
C VAL A 121 -7.22 -0.07 -8.55
N GLN A 122 -7.17 -0.35 -9.86
CA GLN A 122 -7.23 -1.73 -10.36
C GLN A 122 -6.09 -2.58 -9.78
N LEU A 123 -4.84 -2.12 -9.87
CA LEU A 123 -3.69 -2.87 -9.34
C LEU A 123 -3.82 -3.08 -7.82
N PHE A 124 -4.23 -2.05 -7.08
CA PHE A 124 -4.39 -2.16 -5.63
C PHE A 124 -5.39 -3.27 -5.26
N PHE A 125 -6.59 -3.26 -5.85
CA PHE A 125 -7.59 -4.27 -5.53
C PHE A 125 -7.29 -5.66 -6.12
N ASP A 126 -6.54 -5.76 -7.22
CA ASP A 126 -6.01 -7.03 -7.71
C ASP A 126 -5.03 -7.64 -6.70
N PHE A 127 -4.18 -6.81 -6.09
CA PHE A 127 -3.29 -7.25 -5.02
C PHE A 127 -4.05 -7.64 -3.74
N VAL A 128 -5.12 -6.91 -3.39
CA VAL A 128 -6.03 -7.28 -2.29
C VAL A 128 -6.66 -8.65 -2.53
N ALA A 129 -7.13 -8.91 -3.77
CA ALA A 129 -7.73 -10.19 -4.15
C ALA A 129 -6.73 -11.36 -4.08
N GLN A 130 -5.45 -11.11 -4.32
CA GLN A 130 -4.38 -12.10 -4.24
C GLN A 130 -3.88 -12.33 -2.80
N ASN A 131 -4.11 -11.38 -1.89
CA ASN A 131 -3.58 -11.42 -0.51
C ASN A 131 -4.67 -11.09 0.54
N PRO A 132 -5.88 -11.67 0.47
CA PRO A 132 -7.00 -11.25 1.30
C PRO A 132 -6.73 -11.42 2.81
N GLU A 133 -6.04 -12.49 3.20
CA GLU A 133 -5.73 -12.75 4.61
C GLU A 133 -4.85 -11.64 5.21
N ALA A 134 -3.89 -11.15 4.44
CA ALA A 134 -2.98 -10.09 4.89
C ALA A 134 -3.73 -8.78 5.18
N PHE A 135 -4.72 -8.41 4.34
CA PHE A 135 -5.54 -7.22 4.54
C PHE A 135 -6.51 -7.39 5.72
N ILE A 136 -7.17 -8.56 5.84
CA ILE A 136 -8.04 -8.86 6.98
C ILE A 136 -7.26 -8.75 8.30
N ILE A 137 -6.06 -9.33 8.36
CA ILE A 137 -5.19 -9.26 9.52
C ILE A 137 -4.74 -7.82 9.77
N GLY A 138 -4.29 -7.13 8.73
CA GLY A 138 -3.82 -5.75 8.84
C GLY A 138 -4.88 -4.81 9.43
N VAL A 139 -6.10 -4.83 8.92
CA VAL A 139 -7.18 -3.99 9.47
C VAL A 139 -7.57 -4.40 10.89
N ARG A 140 -7.55 -5.70 11.20
CA ARG A 140 -7.81 -6.18 12.56
C ARG A 140 -6.73 -5.72 13.54
N GLU A 141 -5.47 -5.83 13.18
CA GLU A 141 -4.36 -5.42 14.05
C GLU A 141 -4.25 -3.89 14.18
N LEU A 142 -4.76 -3.12 13.22
CA LEU A 142 -4.87 -1.67 13.34
C LEU A 142 -5.71 -1.24 14.56
N HIS A 143 -6.67 -2.08 14.96
CA HIS A 143 -7.50 -1.93 16.15
C HIS A 143 -7.18 -2.96 17.25
N GLY A 144 -6.12 -3.75 17.07
CA GLY A 144 -5.70 -4.83 17.96
C GLY A 144 -5.05 -4.33 19.26
N ALA A 145 -4.70 -5.26 20.13
CA ALA A 145 -4.09 -4.97 21.43
C ALA A 145 -2.63 -4.52 21.32
N SER A 146 -1.86 -5.00 20.33
CA SER A 146 -0.44 -4.68 20.18
C SER A 146 -0.24 -3.23 19.69
N ALA A 147 0.35 -2.39 20.53
CA ALA A 147 0.74 -1.02 20.16
C ALA A 147 1.81 -1.01 19.06
N VAL A 148 2.68 -2.02 19.06
CA VAL A 148 3.78 -2.18 18.08
C VAL A 148 3.21 -2.42 16.68
N LEU A 149 2.26 -3.34 16.55
CA LEU A 149 1.64 -3.67 15.26
C LEU A 149 0.76 -2.52 14.76
N ARG A 150 0.01 -1.84 15.66
CA ARG A 150 -0.75 -0.64 15.28
C ARG A 150 0.14 0.45 14.71
N ALA A 151 1.26 0.76 15.39
CA ALA A 151 2.19 1.78 14.92
C ALA A 151 2.80 1.41 13.55
N ALA A 152 3.21 0.16 13.36
CA ALA A 152 3.77 -0.31 12.10
C ALA A 152 2.76 -0.23 10.94
N LEU A 153 1.49 -0.54 11.18
CA LEU A 153 0.45 -0.42 10.16
C LEU A 153 0.12 1.03 9.82
N GLN A 154 0.13 1.92 10.81
CA GLN A 154 -0.01 3.36 10.57
C GLN A 154 1.16 3.88 9.73
N GLU A 155 2.40 3.51 10.06
CA GLU A 155 3.59 3.86 9.30
C GLU A 155 3.48 3.38 7.83
N VAL A 156 3.05 2.15 7.59
CA VAL A 156 2.81 1.61 6.24
C VAL A 156 1.80 2.46 5.47
N MET A 157 0.67 2.83 6.08
CA MET A 157 -0.33 3.66 5.41
C MET A 157 0.20 5.07 5.12
N ASP A 158 0.99 5.64 6.02
CA ASP A 158 1.61 6.95 5.84
C ASP A 158 2.70 6.91 4.74
N GLU A 159 3.48 5.82 4.65
CA GLU A 159 4.42 5.59 3.55
C GLU A 159 3.72 5.49 2.18
N PHE A 160 2.61 4.74 2.09
CA PHE A 160 1.82 4.67 0.85
C PHE A 160 1.23 6.03 0.46
N GLY A 161 0.78 6.82 1.43
CA GLY A 161 0.31 8.18 1.22
C GLY A 161 1.43 9.10 0.75
N ALA A 162 2.61 9.01 1.35
CA ALA A 162 3.79 9.79 0.95
C ALA A 162 4.24 9.46 -0.48
N ASP A 163 4.35 8.17 -0.83
CA ASP A 163 4.68 7.72 -2.19
C ASP A 163 3.66 8.22 -3.22
N MET A 164 2.37 8.18 -2.89
CA MET A 164 1.32 8.71 -3.75
C MET A 164 1.48 10.21 -3.97
N ALA A 165 1.74 10.98 -2.92
CA ALA A 165 1.95 12.42 -3.00
C ALA A 165 3.17 12.78 -3.84
N GLU A 166 4.30 12.09 -3.63
CA GLU A 166 5.51 12.26 -4.43
C GLU A 166 5.25 12.01 -5.92
N ASP A 167 4.58 10.90 -6.25
CA ASP A 167 4.28 10.53 -7.62
C ASP A 167 3.32 11.52 -8.28
N ILE A 168 2.29 12.01 -7.57
CA ILE A 168 1.35 13.03 -8.08
C ILE A 168 2.09 14.32 -8.43
N ILE A 169 3.01 14.76 -7.57
CA ILE A 169 3.82 15.97 -7.79
C ILE A 169 4.81 15.76 -8.93
N ALA A 170 5.55 14.64 -8.91
CA ALA A 170 6.58 14.34 -9.91
C ALA A 170 5.98 14.21 -11.32
N PHE A 171 4.81 13.62 -11.45
CA PHE A 171 4.12 13.43 -12.74
C PHE A 171 3.22 14.60 -13.13
N LYS A 172 3.16 15.65 -12.31
CA LYS A 172 2.33 16.84 -12.56
C LYS A 172 0.87 16.48 -12.84
N LEU A 173 0.29 15.62 -12.01
CA LEU A 173 -1.11 15.22 -12.13
C LEU A 173 -2.07 16.28 -11.59
N LEU A 174 -1.55 17.21 -10.79
CA LEU A 174 -2.25 18.40 -10.28
C LEU A 174 -1.49 19.66 -10.70
N PRO A 175 -2.16 20.83 -10.73
CA PRO A 175 -1.50 22.10 -11.03
C PRO A 175 -0.40 22.44 -10.03
N ASP A 176 0.68 23.07 -10.50
CA ASP A 176 1.83 23.47 -9.66
C ASP A 176 1.45 24.43 -8.50
N MET A 177 0.29 25.09 -8.59
CA MET A 177 -0.25 25.95 -7.54
C MET A 177 -0.75 25.19 -6.30
N VAL A 178 -0.99 23.88 -6.40
CA VAL A 178 -1.48 23.09 -5.27
C VAL A 178 -0.33 22.84 -4.29
N ASN A 179 -0.53 23.22 -3.02
CA ASN A 179 0.48 23.07 -1.98
C ASN A 179 0.84 21.59 -1.78
N PRO A 180 2.12 21.20 -1.84
CA PRO A 180 2.58 19.82 -1.60
C PRO A 180 2.10 19.21 -0.28
N ALA A 181 1.96 20.01 0.78
CA ALA A 181 1.43 19.56 2.06
C ALA A 181 -0.04 19.14 1.95
N VAL A 182 -0.85 19.86 1.16
CA VAL A 182 -2.24 19.48 0.87
C VAL A 182 -2.29 18.15 0.09
N VAL A 183 -1.44 17.99 -0.91
CA VAL A 183 -1.33 16.74 -1.68
C VAL A 183 -1.01 15.58 -0.74
N ARG A 184 -0.06 15.76 0.18
CA ARG A 184 0.32 14.74 1.17
C ARG A 184 -0.83 14.37 2.11
N GLN A 185 -1.53 15.36 2.67
CA GLN A 185 -2.66 15.10 3.57
C GLN A 185 -3.80 14.36 2.87
N VAL A 186 -4.15 14.75 1.65
CA VAL A 186 -5.18 14.06 0.85
C VAL A 186 -4.72 12.65 0.51
N SER A 187 -3.45 12.45 0.14
CA SER A 187 -2.89 11.13 -0.16
C SER A 187 -2.91 10.20 1.06
N ASN A 188 -2.59 10.70 2.25
CA ASN A 188 -2.68 9.93 3.49
C ASN A 188 -4.13 9.52 3.81
N LEU A 189 -5.10 10.42 3.61
CA LEU A 189 -6.52 10.11 3.78
C LEU A 189 -6.95 9.00 2.80
N ILE A 190 -6.55 9.10 1.54
CA ILE A 190 -6.84 8.11 0.49
C ILE A 190 -6.22 6.75 0.85
N SER A 191 -4.96 6.72 1.27
CA SER A 191 -4.28 5.49 1.68
C SER A 191 -5.06 4.74 2.77
N ARG A 192 -5.47 5.45 3.81
CA ARG A 192 -6.27 4.88 4.91
C ARG A 192 -7.65 4.42 4.45
N ASN A 193 -8.31 5.17 3.57
CA ASN A 193 -9.60 4.81 3.02
C ASN A 193 -9.53 3.55 2.13
N LEU A 194 -8.53 3.46 1.25
CA LEU A 194 -8.31 2.27 0.42
C LEU A 194 -8.06 1.02 1.27
N PHE A 195 -7.29 1.16 2.35
CA PHE A 195 -7.05 0.07 3.29
C PHE A 195 -8.36 -0.38 3.97
N GLN A 196 -9.23 0.54 4.34
CA GLN A 196 -10.55 0.19 4.88
C GLN A 196 -11.46 -0.45 3.84
N LEU A 197 -11.52 0.09 2.61
CA LEU A 197 -12.31 -0.46 1.51
C LEU A 197 -11.87 -1.86 1.09
N SER A 198 -10.63 -2.26 1.40
CA SER A 198 -10.15 -3.62 1.12
C SER A 198 -10.97 -4.68 1.85
N LEU A 199 -11.49 -4.40 3.05
CA LEU A 199 -12.36 -5.32 3.78
C LEU A 199 -13.72 -5.49 3.11
N ASP A 200 -14.32 -4.39 2.67
CA ASP A 200 -15.59 -4.43 1.95
C ASP A 200 -15.43 -5.21 0.64
N TYR A 201 -14.31 -4.99 -0.05
CA TYR A 201 -13.97 -5.70 -1.29
C TYR A 201 -13.81 -7.22 -1.09
N ILE A 202 -13.17 -7.64 0.01
CA ILE A 202 -13.00 -9.05 0.34
C ILE A 202 -14.32 -9.67 0.82
N GLY A 203 -15.07 -8.93 1.64
CA GLY A 203 -16.28 -9.43 2.29
C GLY A 203 -17.53 -9.47 1.38
N GLN A 204 -17.52 -8.74 0.27
CA GLN A 204 -18.68 -8.55 -0.60
C GLN A 204 -18.31 -8.77 -2.08
N PRO A 205 -18.10 -10.02 -2.53
CA PRO A 205 -17.65 -10.31 -3.90
C PRO A 205 -18.55 -9.73 -5.00
N GLU A 206 -19.85 -9.65 -4.75
CA GLU A 206 -20.85 -9.10 -5.67
C GLU A 206 -20.74 -7.58 -5.86
N TRP A 207 -20.08 -6.88 -4.93
CA TRP A 207 -19.89 -5.42 -4.95
C TRP A 207 -18.49 -4.98 -5.40
N GLN A 208 -17.60 -5.89 -5.73
CA GLN A 208 -16.20 -5.58 -6.05
C GLN A 208 -16.04 -4.52 -7.14
N ALA A 209 -16.82 -4.61 -8.22
CA ALA A 209 -16.80 -3.60 -9.29
C ALA A 209 -17.27 -2.22 -8.80
N ALA A 210 -18.32 -2.19 -7.98
CA ALA A 210 -18.84 -0.95 -7.41
C ALA A 210 -17.85 -0.33 -6.39
N ILE A 211 -17.16 -1.16 -5.61
CA ILE A 211 -16.14 -0.68 -4.64
C ILE A 211 -14.95 -0.07 -5.37
N ARG A 212 -14.48 -0.67 -6.48
CA ARG A 212 -13.43 -0.07 -7.31
C ARG A 212 -13.88 1.28 -7.87
N ALA A 213 -15.05 1.35 -8.44
CA ALA A 213 -15.61 2.60 -8.98
C ALA A 213 -15.78 3.68 -7.89
N LEU A 214 -16.25 3.29 -6.70
CA LEU A 214 -16.36 4.18 -5.54
C LEU A 214 -14.98 4.72 -5.12
N ALA A 215 -13.95 3.88 -5.03
CA ALA A 215 -12.61 4.30 -4.69
C ALA A 215 -12.06 5.31 -5.70
N GLU A 216 -12.23 5.06 -7.00
CA GLU A 216 -11.83 5.99 -8.07
C GLU A 216 -12.51 7.35 -7.94
N GLU A 217 -13.84 7.38 -7.76
CA GLU A 217 -14.56 8.64 -7.61
C GLU A 217 -14.17 9.39 -6.33
N GLN A 218 -13.96 8.71 -5.22
CA GLN A 218 -13.50 9.33 -3.98
C GLN A 218 -12.13 9.99 -4.13
N ILE A 219 -11.19 9.33 -4.81
CA ILE A 219 -9.84 9.88 -5.07
C ILE A 219 -9.95 11.15 -5.91
N VAL A 220 -10.71 11.09 -7.01
CA VAL A 220 -10.89 12.23 -7.92
C VAL A 220 -11.60 13.39 -7.21
N MET A 221 -12.66 13.11 -6.44
CA MET A 221 -13.38 14.14 -5.69
C MET A 221 -12.48 14.83 -4.65
N LEU A 222 -11.69 14.06 -3.90
CA LEU A 222 -10.82 14.60 -2.85
C LEU A 222 -9.74 15.52 -3.42
N PHE A 223 -9.02 15.08 -4.46
CA PHE A 223 -7.98 15.92 -5.08
C PHE A 223 -8.57 17.13 -5.81
N THR A 224 -9.67 16.95 -6.53
CA THR A 224 -10.35 18.07 -7.22
C THR A 224 -10.88 19.07 -6.20
N GLY A 225 -11.57 18.59 -5.16
CA GLY A 225 -12.12 19.44 -4.11
C GLY A 225 -11.03 20.24 -3.37
N ALA A 226 -9.94 19.57 -2.99
CA ALA A 226 -8.82 20.21 -2.32
C ALA A 226 -8.17 21.29 -3.19
N SER A 227 -7.96 21.00 -4.49
CA SER A 227 -7.38 21.94 -5.45
C SER A 227 -8.26 23.17 -5.67
N VAL A 228 -9.58 22.96 -5.81
CA VAL A 228 -10.55 24.05 -5.96
C VAL A 228 -10.62 24.90 -4.70
N LEU A 229 -10.76 24.31 -3.52
CA LEU A 229 -10.82 25.04 -2.25
C LEU A 229 -9.54 25.83 -1.98
N GLN A 230 -8.39 25.26 -2.32
CA GLN A 230 -7.12 25.99 -2.20
C GLN A 230 -7.05 27.15 -3.20
N GLY A 231 -7.43 26.95 -4.47
CA GLY A 231 -7.46 28.00 -5.48
C GLY A 231 -8.39 29.16 -5.12
N LEU A 232 -9.46 28.89 -4.36
CA LEU A 232 -10.38 29.91 -3.83
C LEU A 232 -9.93 30.52 -2.50
N GLY A 233 -8.82 30.07 -1.90
CA GLY A 233 -8.38 30.51 -0.58
C GLY A 233 -9.31 30.07 0.56
N GLN A 234 -10.10 29.01 0.34
CA GLN A 234 -11.09 28.48 1.30
C GLN A 234 -10.65 27.19 1.98
N LEU A 235 -9.49 26.65 1.63
CA LEU A 235 -8.97 25.44 2.27
C LEU A 235 -8.48 25.77 3.69
N LYS A 236 -9.00 25.04 4.69
CA LYS A 236 -8.70 25.22 6.12
C LYS A 236 -7.99 24.01 6.72
N LEU A 237 -7.15 23.34 5.95
CA LEU A 237 -6.34 22.24 6.50
C LEU A 237 -5.16 22.82 7.29
N PRO A 238 -4.82 22.29 8.47
CA PRO A 238 -3.59 22.63 9.17
C PRO A 238 -2.41 22.10 8.31
N VAL A 239 -1.69 23.01 7.66
CA VAL A 239 -0.64 22.65 6.68
C VAL A 239 0.73 22.62 7.34
N ASP A 240 0.87 23.20 8.53
CA ASP A 240 2.16 23.50 9.15
C ASP A 240 2.57 22.55 10.29
N ASP A 241 1.71 21.62 10.77
CA ASP A 241 1.92 20.84 12.00
C ASP A 241 1.78 19.30 11.87
N LEU A 242 1.83 18.72 10.65
CA LEU A 242 1.72 17.26 10.47
C LEU A 242 2.86 16.66 9.65
#